data_73a6bca9d54526d1de602403dcf9d419
#
_entry.id   73a6bca9d54526d1de602403dcf9d419
#
_cell.length_a   1.000
_cell.length_b   1.000
_cell.length_c   1.000
_cell.angle_alpha   90.00
_cell.angle_beta   90.00
_cell.angle_gamma   90.00
#
_symmetry.space_group_name_H-M   'P 1'
#
loop_
_entity.id
_entity.type
_entity.pdbx_description
1 polymer ?
#
loop_
_entity_poly.entity_id
_entity_poly.type
_entity_poly.pdbx_seq_one_letter_code
_entity_poly.pdbx_strand_id
1 'polypeptide(L)'
;MLARVVITAVLILAAPAALAQTALKPSESIWKPAPTPPGGVAWQVLESAKEDPAAAKAGAVKPVYPATVKSLAGKRVKINGYMLPLGKGASQSHFVLLAYPPDCPFHLNPGPQQFIEEKVSSAVPMNYDVRTIEGTLELAGGDGAGVFYKIRDGKEM
;
A
#
# COMPACT_ATOMS: atom_id res chain seq x y z
N MET A 1 -79.69 -1.88 -35.96
CA MET A 1 -78.90 -0.99 -35.06
C MET A 1 -77.67 -1.74 -34.62
N LEU A 2 -76.49 -1.51 -35.24
CA LEU A 2 -75.23 -2.13 -34.88
C LEU A 2 -74.42 -1.18 -34.00
N ALA A 3 -74.16 -1.60 -32.74
CA ALA A 3 -73.35 -0.83 -31.83
C ALA A 3 -71.88 -1.17 -32.12
N ARG A 4 -71.11 -0.15 -32.52
CA ARG A 4 -69.64 -0.27 -32.68
C ARG A 4 -68.94 -0.09 -31.30
N VAL A 5 -68.34 -1.15 -30.82
CA VAL A 5 -67.45 -1.11 -29.65
C VAL A 5 -66.06 -0.67 -30.11
N VAL A 6 -65.59 0.51 -29.67
CA VAL A 6 -64.25 1.00 -29.88
C VAL A 6 -63.37 0.53 -28.70
N ILE A 7 -62.44 -0.39 -28.98
CA ILE A 7 -61.45 -0.83 -27.98
C ILE A 7 -60.23 0.09 -28.12
N THR A 8 -60.04 0.95 -27.14
CA THR A 8 -58.83 1.82 -27.03
C THR A 8 -57.71 1.01 -26.37
N ALA A 9 -56.73 0.62 -27.15
CA ALA A 9 -55.53 -0.02 -26.62
C ALA A 9 -54.60 1.04 -26.00
N VAL A 10 -54.38 0.96 -24.71
CA VAL A 10 -53.40 1.78 -23.99
C VAL A 10 -52.05 1.10 -24.09
N LEU A 11 -51.14 1.65 -24.87
CA LEU A 11 -49.72 1.23 -24.92
C LEU A 11 -48.99 1.79 -23.69
N ILE A 12 -48.66 0.92 -22.75
CA ILE A 12 -47.77 1.28 -21.62
C ILE A 12 -46.32 1.15 -22.12
N LEU A 13 -45.65 2.28 -22.37
CA LEU A 13 -44.22 2.34 -22.60
C LEU A 13 -43.52 2.10 -21.27
N ALA A 14 -42.99 0.89 -21.07
CA ALA A 14 -42.03 0.60 -19.99
C ALA A 14 -40.68 1.19 -20.38
N ALA A 15 -40.26 2.27 -19.73
CA ALA A 15 -38.93 2.81 -19.85
C ALA A 15 -37.93 1.84 -19.17
N PRO A 16 -36.80 1.46 -19.81
CA PRO A 16 -35.78 0.66 -19.14
C PRO A 16 -35.14 1.51 -18.03
N ALA A 17 -35.23 1.03 -16.80
CA ALA A 17 -34.44 1.57 -15.68
C ALA A 17 -32.97 1.35 -15.99
N ALA A 18 -32.29 2.41 -16.40
CA ALA A 18 -30.81 2.40 -16.52
C ALA A 18 -30.24 2.20 -15.11
N LEU A 19 -29.69 1.02 -14.84
CA LEU A 19 -28.86 0.76 -13.68
C LEU A 19 -27.64 1.67 -13.81
N ALA A 20 -27.67 2.80 -13.13
CA ALA A 20 -26.53 3.68 -12.98
C ALA A 20 -25.46 2.88 -12.19
N GLN A 21 -24.47 2.33 -12.88
CA GLN A 21 -23.28 1.80 -12.25
C GLN A 21 -22.57 2.99 -11.59
N THR A 22 -22.67 3.06 -10.28
CA THR A 22 -21.94 4.05 -9.48
C THR A 22 -20.46 3.72 -9.62
N ALA A 23 -19.77 4.44 -10.51
CA ALA A 23 -18.30 4.34 -10.58
C ALA A 23 -17.75 4.73 -9.19
N LEU A 24 -16.99 3.83 -8.57
CA LEU A 24 -16.32 4.10 -7.31
C LEU A 24 -15.45 5.35 -7.47
N LYS A 25 -15.62 6.30 -6.57
CA LYS A 25 -14.76 7.49 -6.55
C LYS A 25 -13.32 7.05 -6.34
N PRO A 26 -12.30 7.73 -6.92
CA PRO A 26 -10.89 7.38 -6.70
C PRO A 26 -10.49 7.29 -5.22
N SER A 27 -11.17 8.03 -4.33
CA SER A 27 -10.99 7.96 -2.88
C SER A 27 -11.54 6.70 -2.22
N GLU A 28 -12.33 5.90 -2.94
CA GLU A 28 -12.93 4.65 -2.47
C GLU A 28 -12.19 3.42 -3.01
N SER A 29 -11.02 3.61 -3.63
CA SER A 29 -10.16 2.52 -4.04
C SER A 29 -9.84 1.62 -2.84
N ILE A 30 -10.04 0.33 -3.01
CA ILE A 30 -9.62 -0.70 -2.03
C ILE A 30 -8.09 -0.72 -1.85
N TRP A 31 -7.36 -0.14 -2.79
CA TRP A 31 -5.89 -0.02 -2.81
C TRP A 31 -5.46 1.25 -2.08
N LYS A 32 -5.67 1.30 -0.78
CA LYS A 32 -5.14 2.36 0.08
C LYS A 32 -3.93 1.83 0.82
N PRO A 33 -2.91 2.69 1.07
CA PRO A 33 -1.82 2.29 1.94
C PRO A 33 -2.35 2.01 3.35
N ALA A 34 -1.63 1.20 4.10
CA ALA A 34 -1.93 0.93 5.49
C ALA A 34 -2.15 2.26 6.26
N PRO A 35 -3.18 2.35 7.11
CA PRO A 35 -3.49 3.59 7.82
C PRO A 35 -2.34 4.02 8.72
N THR A 36 -2.11 5.32 8.86
CA THR A 36 -1.06 5.83 9.75
C THR A 36 -1.41 5.53 11.21
N PRO A 37 -0.51 4.89 11.98
CA PRO A 37 -0.76 4.67 13.40
C PRO A 37 -0.67 5.97 14.20
N PRO A 38 -1.34 6.09 15.35
CA PRO A 38 -1.25 7.26 16.21
C PRO A 38 0.21 7.60 16.57
N GLY A 39 0.62 8.84 16.26
CA GLY A 39 2.00 9.31 16.46
C GLY A 39 3.04 8.67 15.54
N GLY A 40 2.60 7.97 14.50
CA GLY A 40 3.46 7.27 13.56
C GLY A 40 3.73 8.03 12.27
N VAL A 41 4.44 7.37 11.36
CA VAL A 41 4.81 7.89 10.05
C VAL A 41 3.82 7.39 9.00
N ALA A 42 3.31 8.32 8.19
CA ALA A 42 2.47 7.99 7.03
C ALA A 42 3.31 7.51 5.86
N TRP A 43 2.81 6.55 5.09
CA TRP A 43 3.48 6.07 3.88
C TRP A 43 3.74 7.17 2.87
N GLN A 44 2.85 8.14 2.73
CA GLN A 44 3.01 9.29 1.83
C GLN A 44 4.31 10.07 2.10
N VAL A 45 4.79 10.09 3.35
CA VAL A 45 6.08 10.71 3.69
C VAL A 45 7.22 9.90 3.08
N LEU A 46 7.20 8.57 3.21
CA LEU A 46 8.23 7.68 2.66
C LEU A 46 8.16 7.63 1.13
N GLU A 47 6.97 7.58 0.55
CA GLU A 47 6.73 7.60 -0.90
C GLU A 47 7.17 8.91 -1.58
N SER A 48 7.47 9.95 -0.79
CA SER A 48 8.03 11.20 -1.32
C SER A 48 9.50 11.08 -1.76
N ALA A 49 10.22 10.04 -1.36
CA ALA A 49 11.53 9.71 -1.91
C ALA A 49 11.45 9.38 -3.40
N LYS A 50 12.49 9.70 -4.15
CA LYS A 50 12.56 9.44 -5.59
C LYS A 50 13.78 8.59 -5.91
N GLU A 51 13.73 7.90 -7.02
CA GLU A 51 14.93 7.29 -7.60
C GLU A 51 15.80 8.33 -8.26
N ASP A 52 17.12 8.21 -8.09
CA ASP A 52 18.11 9.07 -8.77
C ASP A 52 18.11 8.74 -10.27
N PRO A 53 17.72 9.70 -11.14
CA PRO A 53 17.66 9.45 -12.58
C PRO A 53 19.03 9.13 -13.21
N ALA A 54 20.12 9.63 -12.63
CA ALA A 54 21.47 9.35 -13.12
C ALA A 54 21.89 7.93 -12.78
N ALA A 55 21.59 7.47 -11.56
CA ALA A 55 21.81 6.08 -11.15
C ALA A 55 20.94 5.11 -11.96
N ALA A 56 19.68 5.43 -12.21
CA ALA A 56 18.77 4.60 -13.01
C ALA A 56 19.26 4.40 -14.45
N LYS A 57 19.81 5.44 -15.09
CA LYS A 57 20.45 5.32 -16.41
C LYS A 57 21.67 4.38 -16.40
N ALA A 58 22.34 4.25 -15.27
CA ALA A 58 23.46 3.34 -15.09
C ALA A 58 23.03 1.93 -14.61
N GLY A 59 21.72 1.64 -14.56
CA GLY A 59 21.17 0.37 -14.12
C GLY A 59 21.21 0.15 -12.61
N ALA A 60 21.39 1.23 -11.82
CA ALA A 60 21.43 1.17 -10.35
C ALA A 60 20.20 1.87 -9.76
N VAL A 61 19.69 1.34 -8.64
CA VAL A 61 18.57 1.95 -7.90
C VAL A 61 19.13 2.68 -6.69
N LYS A 62 19.11 4.01 -6.70
CA LYS A 62 19.56 4.83 -5.59
C LYS A 62 18.47 5.85 -5.20
N PRO A 63 18.26 6.09 -3.89
CA PRO A 63 17.28 7.05 -3.43
C PRO A 63 17.80 8.49 -3.43
N VAL A 64 16.87 9.41 -3.74
CA VAL A 64 16.99 10.84 -3.42
C VAL A 64 15.95 11.14 -2.35
N TYR A 65 16.41 11.36 -1.13
CA TYR A 65 15.54 11.61 0.02
C TYR A 65 15.26 13.11 0.20
N PRO A 66 13.98 13.53 0.31
CA PRO A 66 13.63 14.89 0.70
C PRO A 66 13.96 15.14 2.18
N ALA A 67 14.00 16.40 2.58
CA ALA A 67 14.35 16.81 3.94
C ALA A 67 13.45 16.18 5.00
N THR A 68 12.16 16.02 4.71
CA THR A 68 11.17 15.39 5.58
C THR A 68 11.55 13.94 5.92
N VAL A 69 11.97 13.16 4.93
CA VAL A 69 12.43 11.77 5.12
C VAL A 69 13.78 11.74 5.82
N LYS A 70 14.73 12.60 5.43
CA LYS A 70 16.04 12.70 6.08
C LYS A 70 15.93 13.00 7.58
N SER A 71 14.94 13.80 7.97
CA SER A 71 14.72 14.11 9.39
C SER A 71 14.27 12.93 10.24
N LEU A 72 13.83 11.82 9.64
CA LEU A 72 13.43 10.58 10.32
C LEU A 72 14.60 9.61 10.51
N ALA A 73 15.72 9.81 9.82
CA ALA A 73 16.89 8.94 9.92
C ALA A 73 17.40 8.83 11.36
N GLY A 74 17.60 7.60 11.82
CA GLY A 74 18.07 7.29 13.18
C GLY A 74 17.04 7.51 14.29
N LYS A 75 15.81 7.93 13.96
CA LYS A 75 14.74 8.10 14.94
C LYS A 75 13.92 6.83 15.09
N ARG A 76 13.36 6.64 16.29
CA ARG A 76 12.32 5.63 16.48
C ARG A 76 11.03 6.11 15.83
N VAL A 77 10.47 5.26 14.99
CA VAL A 77 9.23 5.53 14.25
C VAL A 77 8.24 4.39 14.48
N LYS A 78 6.96 4.69 14.36
CA LYS A 78 5.87 3.70 14.26
C LYS A 78 5.32 3.74 12.86
N ILE A 79 5.12 2.58 12.27
CA ILE A 79 4.54 2.48 10.94
C ILE A 79 3.62 1.27 10.84
N ASN A 80 2.51 1.44 10.16
CA ASN A 80 1.60 0.35 9.83
C ASN A 80 1.93 -0.20 8.45
N GLY A 81 1.79 -1.51 8.28
CA GLY A 81 1.96 -2.14 6.97
C GLY A 81 1.54 -3.59 6.96
N TYR A 82 1.75 -4.22 5.84
CA TYR A 82 1.44 -5.63 5.59
C TYR A 82 2.73 -6.42 5.50
N MET A 83 2.78 -7.59 6.15
CA MET A 83 3.98 -8.43 6.11
C MET A 83 4.10 -9.19 4.80
N LEU A 84 5.26 -9.10 4.17
CA LEU A 84 5.70 -10.02 3.14
C LEU A 84 6.89 -10.83 3.71
N PRO A 85 6.75 -12.14 3.96
CA PRO A 85 7.80 -12.94 4.56
C PRO A 85 8.98 -13.11 3.62
N LEU A 86 10.21 -13.02 4.14
CA LEU A 86 11.44 -13.34 3.40
C LEU A 86 11.90 -14.78 3.68
N GLY A 87 11.38 -15.41 4.71
CA GLY A 87 11.72 -16.77 5.13
C GLY A 87 10.52 -17.72 5.07
N LYS A 88 10.80 -18.99 5.33
CA LYS A 88 9.78 -20.04 5.49
C LYS A 88 9.38 -20.13 6.97
N GLY A 89 8.13 -20.51 7.24
CA GLY A 89 7.63 -20.76 8.59
C GLY A 89 6.46 -19.85 8.98
N ALA A 90 5.79 -20.23 10.07
CA ALA A 90 4.60 -19.56 10.56
C ALA A 90 4.90 -18.25 11.32
N SER A 91 6.15 -17.97 11.64
CA SER A 91 6.59 -16.74 12.30
C SER A 91 7.88 -16.23 11.65
N GLN A 92 8.02 -14.91 11.55
CA GLN A 92 9.11 -14.24 10.87
C GLN A 92 9.80 -13.24 11.81
N SER A 93 11.12 -13.25 11.82
CA SER A 93 11.94 -12.20 12.46
C SER A 93 12.63 -11.28 11.44
N HIS A 94 12.56 -11.65 10.16
CA HIS A 94 13.08 -10.86 9.05
C HIS A 94 12.05 -10.92 7.90
N PHE A 95 11.51 -9.79 7.53
CA PHE A 95 10.44 -9.67 6.52
C PHE A 95 10.46 -8.28 5.88
N VAL A 96 9.62 -8.08 4.90
CA VAL A 96 9.34 -6.76 4.33
C VAL A 96 7.98 -6.29 4.82
N LEU A 97 7.91 -5.05 5.28
CA LEU A 97 6.68 -4.36 5.58
C LEU A 97 6.26 -3.54 4.35
N LEU A 98 5.11 -3.85 3.79
CA LEU A 98 4.56 -3.22 2.58
C LEU A 98 3.56 -2.13 2.93
N ALA A 99 3.54 -1.06 2.13
CA ALA A 99 2.51 -0.03 2.21
C ALA A 99 1.12 -0.57 1.85
N TYR A 100 1.04 -1.50 0.90
CA TYR A 100 -0.21 -2.01 0.34
C TYR A 100 -0.35 -3.51 0.56
N PRO A 101 -1.60 -4.05 0.58
CA PRO A 101 -1.81 -5.48 0.77
C PRO A 101 -1.12 -6.32 -0.32
N PRO A 102 -0.47 -7.45 0.04
CA PRO A 102 0.24 -8.31 -0.90
C PRO A 102 -0.68 -9.28 -1.68
N ASP A 103 -1.98 -9.15 -1.57
CA ASP A 103 -2.99 -10.08 -2.08
C ASP A 103 -3.32 -9.90 -3.58
N CYS A 104 -2.76 -8.88 -4.24
CA CYS A 104 -2.93 -8.69 -5.68
C CYS A 104 -1.70 -9.15 -6.47
N PRO A 105 -1.76 -10.27 -7.18
CA PRO A 105 -0.64 -10.77 -7.98
C PRO A 105 -0.21 -9.81 -9.10
N PHE A 106 -1.07 -8.88 -9.50
CA PHE A 106 -0.78 -7.86 -10.52
C PHE A 106 -0.08 -6.61 -9.96
N HIS A 107 -0.04 -6.44 -8.63
CA HIS A 107 0.54 -5.26 -7.96
C HIS A 107 1.69 -5.62 -7.01
N LEU A 108 2.21 -6.85 -7.05
CA LEU A 108 3.36 -7.31 -6.26
C LEU A 108 4.71 -6.79 -6.80
N ASN A 109 4.72 -5.59 -7.34
CA ASN A 109 5.97 -4.90 -7.68
C ASN A 109 5.98 -3.52 -7.00
N PRO A 110 6.08 -3.48 -5.65
CA PRO A 110 6.16 -2.22 -4.94
C PRO A 110 7.41 -1.47 -5.36
N GLY A 111 7.28 -0.19 -5.62
CA GLY A 111 8.44 0.68 -5.77
C GLY A 111 9.28 0.68 -4.49
N PRO A 112 10.58 0.98 -4.57
CA PRO A 112 11.48 0.93 -3.41
C PRO A 112 11.09 1.87 -2.26
N GLN A 113 10.23 2.84 -2.52
CA GLN A 113 9.66 3.75 -1.52
C GLN A 113 8.40 3.20 -0.81
N GLN A 114 7.87 2.04 -1.27
CA GLN A 114 6.62 1.45 -0.79
C GLN A 114 6.84 0.24 0.12
N PHE A 115 8.08 -0.02 0.51
CA PHE A 115 8.40 -1.08 1.44
C PHE A 115 9.56 -0.73 2.36
N ILE A 116 9.62 -1.42 3.49
CA ILE A 116 10.68 -1.32 4.49
C ILE A 116 11.18 -2.72 4.80
N GLU A 117 12.49 -2.95 4.77
CA GLU A 117 13.08 -4.18 5.28
C GLU A 117 13.12 -4.12 6.81
N GLU A 118 12.54 -5.14 7.44
CA GLU A 118 12.35 -5.22 8.89
C GLU A 118 13.17 -6.34 9.51
N LYS A 119 13.89 -6.01 10.59
CA LYS A 119 14.42 -6.99 11.53
C LYS A 119 13.85 -6.73 12.91
N VAL A 120 13.06 -7.69 13.39
CA VAL A 120 12.41 -7.60 14.70
C VAL A 120 13.11 -8.44 15.73
N SER A 121 13.11 -7.99 16.98
CA SER A 121 13.77 -8.65 18.11
C SER A 121 13.09 -9.97 18.51
N SER A 122 11.82 -10.11 18.24
CA SER A 122 11.02 -11.32 18.50
C SER A 122 10.24 -11.70 17.26
N ALA A 123 10.22 -12.97 16.89
CA ALA A 123 9.50 -13.44 15.73
C ALA A 123 8.01 -13.15 15.85
N VAL A 124 7.42 -12.68 14.75
CA VAL A 124 6.03 -12.25 14.64
C VAL A 124 5.25 -13.28 13.83
N PRO A 125 4.06 -13.72 14.27
CA PRO A 125 3.23 -14.64 13.49
C PRO A 125 2.88 -14.08 12.12
N MET A 126 2.98 -14.91 11.09
CA MET A 126 2.58 -14.52 9.74
C MET A 126 1.06 -14.45 9.64
N ASN A 127 0.55 -13.30 9.22
CA ASN A 127 -0.83 -13.11 8.77
C ASN A 127 -0.88 -11.98 7.74
N TYR A 128 -2.06 -11.72 7.17
CA TYR A 128 -2.32 -10.66 6.18
C TYR A 128 -2.93 -9.39 6.78
N ASP A 129 -3.04 -9.31 8.09
CA ASP A 129 -3.57 -8.13 8.77
C ASP A 129 -2.56 -6.99 8.76
N VAL A 130 -3.09 -5.77 8.89
CA VAL A 130 -2.24 -4.58 9.14
C VAL A 130 -1.60 -4.73 10.50
N ARG A 131 -0.28 -4.58 10.54
CA ARG A 131 0.50 -4.59 11.78
C ARG A 131 1.23 -3.28 12.01
N THR A 132 1.45 -2.95 13.25
CA THR A 132 2.24 -1.80 13.66
C THR A 132 3.62 -2.26 14.07
N ILE A 133 4.66 -1.74 13.42
CA ILE A 133 6.05 -1.95 13.84
C ILE A 133 6.62 -0.63 14.37
N GLU A 134 7.30 -0.71 15.51
CA GLU A 134 8.08 0.39 16.07
C GLU A 134 9.55 0.01 16.10
N GLY A 135 10.42 0.88 15.56
CA GLY A 135 11.86 0.66 15.56
C GLY A 135 12.64 1.86 15.05
N THR A 136 13.93 1.72 14.90
CA THR A 136 14.82 2.79 14.43
C THR A 136 14.89 2.78 12.91
N LEU A 137 14.42 3.87 12.27
CA LEU A 137 14.45 4.01 10.81
C LEU A 137 15.87 4.30 10.31
N GLU A 138 16.31 3.50 9.37
CA GLU A 138 17.56 3.69 8.63
C GLU A 138 17.26 4.01 7.17
N LEU A 139 17.93 5.01 6.64
CA LEU A 139 17.95 5.32 5.21
C LEU A 139 19.02 4.47 4.55
N ALA A 140 18.61 3.63 3.62
CA ALA A 140 19.47 2.70 2.87
C ALA A 140 19.69 3.16 1.42
N GLY A 141 20.08 2.27 0.53
CA GLY A 141 20.18 2.53 -0.91
C GLY A 141 21.57 2.88 -1.40
N GLY A 142 22.60 2.77 -0.54
CA GLY A 142 24.00 2.92 -0.95
C GLY A 142 24.59 1.67 -1.61
N ASP A 143 23.99 0.50 -1.38
CA ASP A 143 24.46 -0.81 -1.82
C ASP A 143 23.90 -1.27 -3.19
N GLY A 144 23.02 -0.49 -3.78
CA GLY A 144 22.38 -0.83 -5.08
C GLY A 144 21.32 -1.94 -5.00
N ALA A 145 21.02 -2.46 -3.81
CA ALA A 145 20.04 -3.54 -3.62
C ALA A 145 18.57 -3.12 -3.81
N GLY A 146 18.33 -1.83 -4.07
CA GLY A 146 16.99 -1.30 -4.29
C GLY A 146 16.15 -1.15 -3.02
N VAL A 147 16.75 -1.33 -1.84
CA VAL A 147 16.09 -1.10 -0.55
C VAL A 147 16.35 0.35 -0.12
N PHE A 148 15.28 1.13 0.05
CA PHE A 148 15.40 2.52 0.51
C PHE A 148 15.35 2.65 2.02
N TYR A 149 14.58 1.79 2.68
CA TYR A 149 14.31 1.89 4.11
C TYR A 149 14.56 0.57 4.82
N LYS A 150 15.15 0.65 6.00
CA LYS A 150 15.27 -0.46 6.94
C LYS A 150 14.82 -0.01 8.32
N ILE A 151 14.24 -0.93 9.09
CA ILE A 151 14.03 -0.73 10.52
C ILE A 151 14.88 -1.72 11.28
N ARG A 152 15.69 -1.20 12.24
CA ARG A 152 16.40 -1.98 13.23
C ARG A 152 15.69 -1.97 14.56
N ASP A 153 15.94 -3.01 15.33
CA ASP A 153 15.37 -3.17 16.68
C ASP A 153 13.85 -3.03 16.67
N GLY A 154 13.24 -3.56 15.58
CA GLY A 154 11.81 -3.54 15.38
C GLY A 154 11.08 -4.35 16.43
N LYS A 155 9.92 -3.87 16.84
CA LYS A 155 8.99 -4.54 17.75
C LYS A 155 7.58 -4.36 17.21
N GLU A 156 6.83 -5.46 17.15
CA GLU A 156 5.39 -5.39 16.92
C GLU A 156 4.70 -4.83 18.18
N MET A 157 3.73 -3.92 17.95
CA MET A 157 3.03 -3.19 19.01
C MET A 157 1.64 -3.78 19.26
#